data_4d27d64ea416c5cdc12dda0cdee20eef
#
_entry.id   4d27d64ea416c5cdc12dda0cdee20eef
#
_cell.length_a   1.000
_cell.length_b   1.000
_cell.length_c   1.000
_cell.angle_alpha   90.00
_cell.angle_beta   90.00
_cell.angle_gamma   90.00
#
_symmetry.space_group_name_H-M   'P 1'
#
loop_
_entity.id
_entity.type
_entity.pdbx_description
1 polymer ?
#
loop_
_entity_poly.entity_id
_entity_poly.type
_entity_poly.pdbx_seq_one_letter_code
_entity_poly.pdbx_strand_id
1 'polypeptide(L)'
;MKVLLANKFYYRRGGDCVCTLNLEQLLKDHNHDTAVFAMQHPENLPTPWSKYFPSEIRFSPGSNIFETFRRPFGSKEVKRKFSALLDDFQPDVVHLNNIHTQLSPLIAELAHRRGIKVVWTLHDLKLLCPRYDCLRNGETICEACFTDKHKVLENKCMKNSWLASILAYKEARKWNRERLEACT
;
A
#
# COMPACT_ATOMS: atom_id res chain seq x y z
N MET A 1 13.57 17.16 -9.95
CA MET A 1 12.96 15.84 -10.25
C MET A 1 11.49 15.86 -9.90
N LYS A 2 10.69 15.07 -10.59
CA LYS A 2 9.29 14.84 -10.28
C LYS A 2 9.14 13.56 -9.44
N VAL A 3 8.67 13.69 -8.20
CA VAL A 3 8.55 12.58 -7.26
C VAL A 3 7.07 12.36 -6.93
N LEU A 4 6.56 11.15 -7.20
CA LEU A 4 5.23 10.74 -6.82
C LEU A 4 5.28 9.94 -5.51
N LEU A 5 4.70 10.48 -4.44
CA LEU A 5 4.59 9.83 -3.14
C LEU A 5 3.28 9.05 -3.03
N ALA A 6 3.34 7.77 -2.70
CA ALA A 6 2.15 6.96 -2.48
C ALA A 6 2.07 6.46 -1.04
N ASN A 7 0.96 6.78 -0.37
CA ASN A 7 0.62 6.29 0.96
C ASN A 7 -0.90 6.09 1.05
N LYS A 8 -1.37 5.17 1.88
CA LYS A 8 -2.81 4.87 1.98
C LYS A 8 -3.66 6.07 2.43
N PHE A 9 -3.11 6.96 3.28
CA PHE A 9 -3.76 8.19 3.75
C PHE A 9 -2.88 9.41 3.50
N TYR A 10 -3.50 10.57 3.35
CA TYR A 10 -2.78 11.83 3.14
C TYR A 10 -3.21 12.88 4.18
N TYR A 11 -3.09 12.51 5.46
CA TYR A 11 -3.31 13.39 6.63
C TYR A 11 -2.49 12.88 7.82
N ARG A 12 -2.31 13.70 8.86
CA ARG A 12 -1.53 13.33 10.06
C ARG A 12 -2.28 12.32 10.90
N ARG A 13 -2.05 11.03 10.66
CA ARG A 13 -2.69 9.91 11.36
C ARG A 13 -1.71 9.10 12.20
N GLY A 14 -0.64 8.64 11.59
CA GLY A 14 0.35 7.74 12.20
C GLY A 14 1.75 8.01 11.63
N GLY A 15 2.74 7.25 12.07
CA GLY A 15 4.14 7.45 11.70
C GLY A 15 4.39 7.42 10.19
N ASP A 16 3.77 6.50 9.46
CA ASP A 16 3.85 6.39 8.01
C ASP A 16 3.32 7.64 7.29
N CYS A 17 2.19 8.18 7.77
CA CYS A 17 1.60 9.39 7.22
C CYS A 17 2.45 10.62 7.50
N VAL A 18 2.94 10.77 8.75
CA VAL A 18 3.81 11.88 9.14
C VAL A 18 5.12 11.82 8.36
N CYS A 19 5.71 10.64 8.20
CA CYS A 19 6.91 10.44 7.39
C CYS A 19 6.69 10.89 5.94
N THR A 20 5.57 10.48 5.32
CA THR A 20 5.24 10.85 3.94
C THR A 20 5.05 12.36 3.77
N LEU A 21 4.33 13.00 4.69
CA LEU A 21 4.09 14.45 4.64
C LEU A 21 5.38 15.26 4.86
N ASN A 22 6.24 14.82 5.79
CA ASN A 22 7.52 15.48 6.03
C ASN A 22 8.47 15.30 4.83
N LEU A 23 8.47 14.13 4.20
CA LEU A 23 9.25 13.89 2.98
C LEU A 23 8.76 14.75 1.82
N GLU A 24 7.44 14.88 1.66
CA GLU A 24 6.88 15.78 0.63
C GLU A 24 7.35 17.22 0.84
N GLN A 25 7.28 17.71 2.09
CA GLN A 25 7.74 19.05 2.40
C GLN A 25 9.23 19.21 2.13
N LEU A 26 10.05 18.25 2.56
CA LEU A 26 11.49 18.25 2.31
C LEU A 26 11.83 18.31 0.81
N LEU A 27 11.12 17.53 0.01
CA LEU A 27 11.31 17.53 -1.45
C LEU A 27 10.97 18.89 -2.06
N LYS A 28 9.86 19.50 -1.63
CA LYS A 28 9.46 20.87 -2.07
C LYS A 28 10.49 21.92 -1.69
N ASP A 29 11.02 21.86 -0.46
CA ASP A 29 12.04 22.78 0.04
C ASP A 29 13.36 22.67 -0.77
N HIS A 30 13.58 21.50 -1.39
CA HIS A 30 14.71 21.27 -2.30
C HIS A 30 14.36 21.43 -3.79
N ASN A 31 13.28 22.15 -4.11
CA ASN A 31 12.83 22.45 -5.47
C ASN A 31 12.54 21.20 -6.33
N HIS A 32 11.98 20.17 -5.73
CA HIS A 32 11.43 19.03 -6.46
C HIS A 32 9.91 19.17 -6.62
N ASP A 33 9.42 18.80 -7.80
CA ASP A 33 7.98 18.72 -8.03
C ASP A 33 7.43 17.47 -7.36
N THR A 34 6.32 17.60 -6.65
CA THR A 34 5.70 16.47 -5.94
C THR A 34 4.26 16.24 -6.35
N ALA A 35 3.89 14.99 -6.46
CA ALA A 35 2.51 14.55 -6.52
C ALA A 35 2.25 13.49 -5.44
N VAL A 36 1.00 13.34 -5.04
CA VAL A 36 0.61 12.35 -4.05
C VAL A 36 -0.48 11.43 -4.58
N PHE A 37 -0.43 10.17 -4.16
CA PHE A 37 -1.46 9.17 -4.42
C PHE A 37 -1.88 8.50 -3.12
N ALA A 38 -3.14 8.69 -2.73
CA ALA A 38 -3.73 8.12 -1.54
C ALA A 38 -5.16 7.63 -1.84
N MET A 39 -5.82 6.95 -0.91
CA MET A 39 -7.25 6.73 -1.06
C MET A 39 -8.04 7.97 -0.59
N GLN A 40 -9.28 8.12 -1.07
CA GLN A 40 -10.18 9.18 -0.60
C GLN A 40 -10.45 9.01 0.90
N HIS A 41 -10.34 10.10 1.64
CA HIS A 41 -10.69 10.17 3.06
C HIS A 41 -11.06 11.61 3.43
N PRO A 42 -12.07 11.84 4.31
CA PRO A 42 -12.51 13.19 4.66
C PRO A 42 -11.43 14.07 5.26
N GLU A 43 -10.48 13.48 5.98
CA GLU A 43 -9.39 14.20 6.66
C GLU A 43 -8.16 14.42 5.77
N ASN A 44 -8.15 13.95 4.52
CA ASN A 44 -7.01 14.20 3.63
C ASN A 44 -6.77 15.70 3.44
N LEU A 45 -5.51 16.09 3.45
CA LEU A 45 -5.09 17.45 3.12
C LEU A 45 -5.50 17.81 1.69
N PRO A 46 -5.86 19.06 1.41
CA PRO A 46 -6.18 19.51 0.07
C PRO A 46 -4.99 19.32 -0.87
N THR A 47 -5.25 18.74 -2.05
CA THR A 47 -4.25 18.57 -3.10
C THR A 47 -4.92 18.51 -4.48
N PRO A 48 -4.31 19.06 -5.55
CA PRO A 48 -4.83 18.94 -6.90
C PRO A 48 -4.88 17.49 -7.39
N TRP A 49 -4.13 16.59 -6.74
CA TRP A 49 -4.04 15.18 -7.10
C TRP A 49 -5.20 14.33 -6.56
N SER A 50 -6.04 14.89 -5.67
CA SER A 50 -7.19 14.19 -5.06
C SER A 50 -8.18 13.61 -6.08
N LYS A 51 -8.28 14.19 -7.29
CA LYS A 51 -9.09 13.67 -8.40
C LYS A 51 -8.70 12.25 -8.82
N TYR A 52 -7.45 11.84 -8.57
CA TYR A 52 -6.94 10.50 -8.87
C TYR A 52 -7.06 9.53 -7.70
N PHE A 53 -7.47 9.95 -6.53
CA PHE A 53 -7.55 9.07 -5.37
C PHE A 53 -8.66 8.03 -5.55
N PRO A 54 -8.36 6.72 -5.39
CA PRO A 54 -9.39 5.68 -5.39
C PRO A 54 -10.32 5.84 -4.18
N SER A 55 -11.52 5.33 -4.32
CA SER A 55 -12.53 5.35 -3.25
C SER A 55 -11.99 4.73 -1.96
N GLU A 56 -12.44 5.26 -0.82
CA GLU A 56 -12.16 4.65 0.48
C GLU A 56 -12.74 3.24 0.55
N ILE A 57 -11.96 2.32 1.09
CA ILE A 57 -12.47 0.99 1.49
C ILE A 57 -12.54 0.90 3.00
N ARG A 58 -13.70 0.48 3.49
CA ARG A 58 -13.93 0.20 4.92
C ARG A 58 -14.22 -1.28 5.10
N PHE A 59 -13.58 -1.90 6.07
CA PHE A 59 -13.86 -3.27 6.49
C PHE A 59 -14.96 -3.28 7.54
N SER A 60 -16.13 -2.71 7.19
CA SER A 60 -17.29 -2.58 8.06
C SER A 60 -18.56 -3.10 7.39
N PRO A 61 -19.59 -3.50 8.16
CA PRO A 61 -20.90 -3.84 7.60
C PRO A 61 -21.45 -2.70 6.75
N GLY A 62 -21.99 -3.00 5.56
CA GLY A 62 -22.51 -2.01 4.61
C GLY A 62 -21.51 -1.46 3.59
N SER A 63 -20.23 -1.81 3.68
CA SER A 63 -19.26 -1.50 2.63
C SER A 63 -19.46 -2.41 1.41
N ASN A 64 -18.97 -1.96 0.24
CA ASN A 64 -18.94 -2.81 -0.95
C ASN A 64 -17.96 -3.97 -0.74
N ILE A 65 -18.48 -5.09 -0.22
CA ILE A 65 -17.71 -6.29 0.16
C ILE A 65 -16.85 -6.76 -1.00
N PHE A 66 -17.36 -6.73 -2.23
CA PHE A 66 -16.66 -7.22 -3.40
C PHE A 66 -15.38 -6.40 -3.71
N GLU A 67 -15.46 -5.07 -3.67
CA GLU A 67 -14.29 -4.21 -3.85
C GLU A 67 -13.30 -4.34 -2.68
N THR A 68 -13.79 -4.46 -1.46
CA THR A 68 -12.96 -4.67 -0.27
C THR A 68 -12.11 -5.95 -0.39
N PHE A 69 -12.69 -7.05 -0.89
CA PHE A 69 -11.97 -8.29 -1.13
C PHE A 69 -11.01 -8.24 -2.33
N ARG A 70 -11.31 -7.43 -3.35
CA ARG A 70 -10.45 -7.31 -4.55
C ARG A 70 -9.29 -6.33 -4.34
N ARG A 71 -9.45 -5.33 -3.50
CA ARG A 71 -8.48 -4.25 -3.34
C ARG A 71 -7.07 -4.73 -3.00
N PRO A 72 -6.86 -5.66 -2.06
CA PRO A 72 -5.53 -6.20 -1.73
C PRO A 72 -4.85 -6.87 -2.93
N PHE A 73 -5.65 -7.42 -3.86
CA PHE A 73 -5.16 -8.10 -5.06
C PHE A 73 -5.01 -7.18 -6.27
N GLY A 74 -5.28 -5.89 -6.12
CA GLY A 74 -5.22 -4.89 -7.19
C GLY A 74 -6.57 -4.69 -7.87
N SER A 75 -7.25 -3.59 -7.57
CA SER A 75 -8.53 -3.26 -8.16
C SER A 75 -8.38 -2.53 -9.50
N LYS A 76 -9.41 -2.64 -10.35
CA LYS A 76 -9.47 -1.90 -11.63
C LYS A 76 -9.47 -0.38 -11.40
N GLU A 77 -10.11 0.09 -10.32
CA GLU A 77 -10.14 1.50 -9.96
C GLU A 77 -8.75 2.03 -9.64
N VAL A 78 -7.99 1.35 -8.76
CA VAL A 78 -6.61 1.73 -8.43
C VAL A 78 -5.76 1.76 -9.70
N LYS A 79 -5.83 0.69 -10.53
CA LYS A 79 -5.10 0.65 -11.79
C LYS A 79 -5.41 1.85 -12.68
N ARG A 80 -6.68 2.15 -12.92
CA ARG A 80 -7.11 3.25 -13.79
C ARG A 80 -6.66 4.61 -13.27
N LYS A 81 -6.91 4.87 -11.97
CA LYS A 81 -6.61 6.16 -11.35
C LYS A 81 -5.12 6.41 -11.20
N PHE A 82 -4.35 5.38 -10.79
CA PHE A 82 -2.91 5.50 -10.70
C PHE A 82 -2.27 5.67 -12.07
N SER A 83 -2.72 4.92 -13.09
CA SER A 83 -2.23 5.09 -14.46
C SER A 83 -2.49 6.50 -14.99
N ALA A 84 -3.69 7.04 -14.76
CA ALA A 84 -4.01 8.41 -15.17
C ALA A 84 -3.14 9.46 -14.47
N LEU A 85 -2.80 9.25 -13.18
CA LEU A 85 -1.88 10.12 -12.48
C LEU A 85 -0.45 10.03 -13.04
N LEU A 86 0.03 8.82 -13.37
CA LEU A 86 1.34 8.67 -14.01
C LEU A 86 1.39 9.38 -15.37
N ASP A 87 0.31 9.32 -16.15
CA ASP A 87 0.22 9.96 -17.46
C ASP A 87 0.19 11.50 -17.36
N ASP A 88 -0.48 12.07 -16.34
CA ASP A 88 -0.57 13.50 -16.09
C ASP A 88 0.71 14.09 -15.48
N PHE A 89 1.21 13.48 -14.42
CA PHE A 89 2.36 13.99 -13.66
C PHE A 89 3.71 13.62 -14.29
N GLN A 90 3.83 12.45 -14.91
CA GLN A 90 5.05 11.92 -15.50
C GLN A 90 6.24 11.93 -14.51
N PRO A 91 6.17 11.18 -13.40
CA PRO A 91 7.20 11.18 -12.37
C PRO A 91 8.50 10.51 -12.84
N ASP A 92 9.64 11.05 -12.37
CA ASP A 92 10.95 10.39 -12.49
C ASP A 92 11.08 9.21 -11.52
N VAL A 93 10.44 9.36 -10.35
CA VAL A 93 10.48 8.38 -9.25
C VAL A 93 9.09 8.24 -8.62
N VAL A 94 8.71 7.02 -8.33
CA VAL A 94 7.56 6.69 -7.48
C VAL A 94 8.09 6.20 -6.13
N HIS A 95 7.80 6.93 -5.06
CA HIS A 95 8.17 6.55 -3.71
C HIS A 95 6.96 5.99 -2.96
N LEU A 96 6.99 4.70 -2.69
CA LEU A 96 5.95 3.98 -1.99
C LEU A 96 6.22 3.98 -0.48
N ASN A 97 5.18 4.19 0.29
CA ASN A 97 5.19 4.08 1.75
C ASN A 97 4.25 2.94 2.18
N ASN A 98 3.29 3.19 3.04
CA ASN A 98 2.33 2.18 3.47
C ASN A 98 1.18 2.07 2.47
N ILE A 99 1.31 1.19 1.48
CA ILE A 99 0.35 1.02 0.37
C ILE A 99 -0.45 -0.28 0.44
N HIS A 100 -0.07 -1.19 1.32
CA HIS A 100 -0.69 -2.51 1.42
C HIS A 100 -2.20 -2.43 1.62
N THR A 101 -2.90 -3.41 1.08
CA THR A 101 -4.34 -3.61 1.17
C THR A 101 -5.16 -2.51 0.45
N GLN A 102 -4.97 -1.23 0.77
CA GLN A 102 -5.77 -0.14 0.25
C GLN A 102 -5.43 0.27 -1.18
N LEU A 103 -4.15 0.42 -1.48
CA LEU A 103 -3.65 0.79 -2.82
C LEU A 103 -3.09 -0.42 -3.57
N SER A 104 -2.62 -1.43 -2.82
CA SER A 104 -1.99 -2.66 -3.29
C SER A 104 -0.62 -2.46 -3.97
N PRO A 105 0.28 -3.44 -3.87
CA PRO A 105 1.57 -3.43 -4.59
C PRO A 105 1.45 -3.40 -6.12
N LEU A 106 0.26 -3.51 -6.68
CA LEU A 106 0.00 -3.31 -8.11
C LEU A 106 0.59 -1.99 -8.62
N ILE A 107 0.61 -0.92 -7.79
CA ILE A 107 1.12 0.38 -8.20
C ILE A 107 2.64 0.37 -8.44
N ALA A 108 3.41 -0.47 -7.72
CA ALA A 108 4.82 -0.70 -7.99
C ALA A 108 5.02 -1.27 -9.41
N GLU A 109 4.27 -2.33 -9.73
CA GLU A 109 4.35 -2.95 -11.07
C GLU A 109 3.93 -1.99 -12.19
N LEU A 110 2.92 -1.16 -11.96
CA LEU A 110 2.46 -0.20 -12.96
C LEU A 110 3.51 0.89 -13.25
N ALA A 111 4.20 1.36 -12.23
CA ALA A 111 5.31 2.30 -12.37
C ALA A 111 6.51 1.64 -13.08
N HIS A 112 6.92 0.46 -12.60
CA HIS A 112 8.03 -0.30 -13.18
C HIS A 112 7.83 -0.61 -14.67
N ARG A 113 6.63 -1.05 -15.08
CA ARG A 113 6.28 -1.33 -16.50
C ARG A 113 6.37 -0.09 -17.41
N ARG A 114 6.33 1.11 -16.85
CA ARG A 114 6.55 2.37 -17.57
C ARG A 114 8.00 2.84 -17.53
N GLY A 115 8.91 2.05 -16.99
CA GLY A 115 10.32 2.41 -16.83
C GLY A 115 10.57 3.47 -15.75
N ILE A 116 9.59 3.72 -14.88
CA ILE A 116 9.71 4.68 -13.78
C ILE A 116 10.41 4.00 -12.61
N LYS A 117 11.41 4.66 -12.03
CA LYS A 117 12.10 4.15 -10.84
C LYS A 117 11.14 4.06 -9.65
N VAL A 118 11.21 2.95 -8.92
CA VAL A 118 10.39 2.73 -7.73
C VAL A 118 11.28 2.60 -6.51
N VAL A 119 10.97 3.36 -5.47
CA VAL A 119 11.58 3.25 -4.14
C VAL A 119 10.48 2.91 -3.15
N TRP A 120 10.73 2.00 -2.23
CA TRP A 120 9.72 1.62 -1.24
C TRP A 120 10.28 1.66 0.18
N THR A 121 9.78 2.59 0.99
CA THR A 121 10.04 2.61 2.43
C THR A 121 9.08 1.66 3.14
N LEU A 122 9.62 0.63 3.77
CA LEU A 122 8.86 -0.33 4.53
C LEU A 122 8.61 0.21 5.95
N HIS A 123 7.36 0.44 6.29
CA HIS A 123 6.94 0.95 7.60
C HIS A 123 6.48 -0.17 8.55
N ASP A 124 6.32 -1.38 8.02
CA ASP A 124 5.90 -2.56 8.77
C ASP A 124 6.51 -3.84 8.16
N LEU A 125 6.25 -4.97 8.77
CA LEU A 125 6.77 -6.27 8.35
C LEU A 125 5.82 -7.04 7.42
N LYS A 126 4.91 -6.36 6.71
CA LYS A 126 3.87 -6.99 5.88
C LYS A 126 4.43 -7.95 4.81
N LEU A 127 5.60 -7.67 4.27
CA LEU A 127 6.25 -8.55 3.29
C LEU A 127 6.78 -9.85 3.90
N LEU A 128 7.12 -9.83 5.18
CA LEU A 128 7.62 -10.98 5.93
C LEU A 128 6.48 -11.71 6.63
N CYS A 129 5.57 -10.98 7.26
CA CYS A 129 4.44 -11.52 8.01
C CYS A 129 3.12 -10.98 7.45
N PRO A 130 2.19 -11.82 6.96
CA PRO A 130 0.89 -11.36 6.44
C PRO A 130 0.08 -10.51 7.44
N ARG A 131 0.33 -10.68 8.76
CA ARG A 131 -0.26 -9.87 9.82
C ARG A 131 0.45 -8.52 10.02
N TYR A 132 1.65 -8.30 9.48
CA TYR A 132 2.53 -7.11 9.54
C TYR A 132 3.28 -6.85 10.84
N ASP A 133 2.84 -7.36 11.97
CA ASP A 133 3.38 -7.07 13.31
C ASP A 133 4.26 -8.20 13.90
N CYS A 134 4.33 -9.34 13.21
CA CYS A 134 5.03 -10.55 13.68
C CYS A 134 4.59 -11.02 15.07
N LEU A 135 3.32 -10.80 15.42
CA LEU A 135 2.73 -11.26 16.67
C LEU A 135 1.71 -12.37 16.43
N ARG A 136 1.94 -13.53 17.03
CA ARG A 136 0.94 -14.59 17.06
C ARG A 136 -0.15 -14.21 18.07
N ASN A 137 -1.40 -14.18 17.61
CA ASN A 137 -2.57 -13.76 18.39
C ASN A 137 -2.46 -12.35 19.01
N GLY A 138 -1.49 -11.54 18.57
CA GLY A 138 -1.26 -10.20 19.11
C GLY A 138 -0.39 -10.15 20.38
N GLU A 139 0.19 -11.28 20.81
CA GLU A 139 0.89 -11.41 22.08
C GLU A 139 2.33 -11.92 21.95
N THR A 140 2.50 -13.02 21.22
CA THR A 140 3.79 -13.72 21.17
C THR A 140 4.53 -13.40 19.87
N ILE A 141 5.80 -13.02 19.96
CA ILE A 141 6.67 -12.81 18.77
C ILE A 141 6.72 -14.11 17.95
N CYS A 142 6.50 -13.99 16.66
CA CYS A 142 6.39 -15.11 15.74
C CYS A 142 7.01 -14.80 14.38
N GLU A 143 7.99 -15.58 13.99
CA GLU A 143 8.71 -15.47 12.72
C GLU A 143 8.36 -16.61 11.74
N ALA A 144 7.41 -17.46 12.07
CA ALA A 144 7.07 -18.66 11.30
C ALA A 144 6.72 -18.36 9.83
N CYS A 145 6.14 -17.18 9.53
CA CYS A 145 5.81 -16.75 8.18
C CYS A 145 7.00 -16.25 7.36
N PHE A 146 8.20 -16.14 7.94
CA PHE A 146 9.38 -15.72 7.19
C PHE A 146 9.80 -16.81 6.19
N THR A 147 9.66 -18.05 6.58
CA THR A 147 9.98 -19.23 5.77
C THR A 147 8.74 -19.82 5.08
N ASP A 148 7.61 -19.87 5.79
CA ASP A 148 6.37 -20.48 5.27
C ASP A 148 5.14 -19.61 5.56
N LYS A 149 4.63 -18.94 4.53
CA LYS A 149 3.42 -18.10 4.61
C LYS A 149 2.16 -18.90 4.98
N HIS A 150 2.16 -20.25 4.82
CA HIS A 150 1.01 -21.09 5.19
C HIS A 150 0.72 -21.06 6.69
N LYS A 151 1.72 -20.76 7.51
CA LYS A 151 1.57 -20.62 8.96
C LYS A 151 0.53 -19.58 9.41
N VAL A 152 0.23 -18.58 8.55
CA VAL A 152 -0.87 -17.63 8.83
C VAL A 152 -2.23 -18.31 8.87
N LEU A 153 -2.42 -19.39 8.09
CA LEU A 153 -3.66 -20.19 8.07
C LEU A 153 -3.75 -21.08 9.30
N GLU A 154 -2.70 -21.87 9.56
CA GLU A 154 -2.64 -22.80 10.68
C GLU A 154 -2.91 -22.09 12.01
N ASN A 155 -2.32 -20.92 12.17
CA ASN A 155 -2.44 -20.12 13.39
C ASN A 155 -3.66 -19.16 13.38
N LYS A 156 -4.46 -19.11 12.31
CA LYS A 156 -5.60 -18.18 12.16
C LYS A 156 -5.25 -16.74 12.56
N CYS A 157 -4.05 -16.26 12.15
CA CYS A 157 -3.45 -15.02 12.66
C CYS A 157 -4.29 -13.76 12.43
N MET A 158 -5.19 -13.75 11.44
CA MET A 158 -6.02 -12.61 11.12
C MET A 158 -7.31 -12.63 11.95
N LYS A 159 -7.25 -12.04 13.16
CA LYS A 159 -8.40 -11.91 14.07
C LYS A 159 -9.08 -13.25 14.39
N ASN A 160 -8.31 -14.31 14.49
CA ASN A 160 -8.78 -15.68 14.69
C ASN A 160 -9.82 -16.15 13.64
N SER A 161 -9.81 -15.54 12.46
CA SER A 161 -10.73 -15.84 11.34
C SER A 161 -10.04 -16.61 10.24
N TRP A 162 -10.59 -17.77 9.88
CA TRP A 162 -10.13 -18.58 8.75
C TRP A 162 -10.18 -17.81 7.42
N LEU A 163 -11.32 -17.16 7.16
CA LEU A 163 -11.53 -16.42 5.92
C LEU A 163 -10.55 -15.26 5.77
N ALA A 164 -10.36 -14.47 6.83
CA ALA A 164 -9.40 -13.38 6.82
C ALA A 164 -7.96 -13.87 6.67
N SER A 165 -7.61 -15.02 7.28
CA SER A 165 -6.28 -15.62 7.15
C SER A 165 -6.03 -16.17 5.74
N ILE A 166 -7.05 -16.76 5.08
CA ILE A 166 -6.97 -17.18 3.67
C ILE A 166 -6.72 -15.99 2.75
N LEU A 167 -7.40 -14.88 2.97
CA LEU A 167 -7.19 -13.66 2.17
C LEU A 167 -5.78 -13.11 2.35
N ALA A 168 -5.29 -13.02 3.59
CA ALA A 168 -3.94 -12.57 3.90
C ALA A 168 -2.87 -13.51 3.30
N TYR A 169 -3.09 -14.82 3.33
CA TYR A 169 -2.23 -15.79 2.68
C TYR A 169 -2.17 -15.61 1.17
N LYS A 170 -3.33 -15.50 0.52
CA LYS A 170 -3.41 -15.27 -0.93
C LYS A 170 -2.77 -13.94 -1.34
N GLU A 171 -2.98 -12.87 -0.56
CA GLU A 171 -2.32 -11.59 -0.76
C GLU A 171 -0.79 -11.72 -0.70
N ALA A 172 -0.27 -12.35 0.37
CA ALA A 172 1.16 -12.56 0.57
C ALA A 172 1.82 -13.45 -0.51
N ARG A 173 1.09 -14.45 -1.03
CA ARG A 173 1.55 -15.25 -2.17
C ARG A 173 1.56 -14.49 -3.48
N LYS A 174 0.55 -13.64 -3.70
CA LYS A 174 0.47 -12.84 -4.92
C LYS A 174 1.59 -11.79 -4.97
N TRP A 175 1.82 -11.12 -3.84
CA TRP A 175 2.80 -10.06 -3.68
C TRP A 175 4.00 -10.58 -2.88
N ASN A 176 4.62 -11.65 -3.40
CA ASN A 176 5.81 -12.21 -2.77
C ASN A 176 7.02 -11.27 -2.94
N ARG A 177 8.02 -11.50 -2.10
CA ARG A 177 9.25 -10.69 -2.06
C ARG A 177 9.93 -10.61 -3.42
N GLU A 178 10.16 -11.74 -4.09
CA GLU A 178 10.84 -11.82 -5.38
C GLU A 178 10.16 -10.95 -6.45
N ARG A 179 8.82 -11.03 -6.51
CA ARG A 179 8.03 -10.22 -7.44
C ARG A 179 8.14 -8.73 -7.18
N LEU A 180 8.23 -8.31 -5.93
CA LEU A 180 8.29 -6.91 -5.56
C LEU A 180 9.70 -6.34 -5.68
N GLU A 181 10.73 -7.11 -5.31
CA GLU A 181 12.14 -6.74 -5.54
C GLU A 181 12.45 -6.56 -7.03
N ALA A 182 11.78 -7.27 -7.91
CA ALA A 182 11.92 -7.07 -9.35
C ALA A 182 11.33 -5.74 -9.85
N CYS A 183 10.55 -5.02 -9.02
CA CYS A 183 9.89 -3.77 -9.39
C CYS A 183 10.46 -2.54 -8.65
N THR A 184 11.38 -2.74 -7.69
CA THR A 184 11.92 -1.66 -6.83
C THR A 184 13.41 -1.44 -6.99
#